data_e401d2ea6f97c7329bce959c6f0d8e4c
#
_entry.id   e401d2ea6f97c7329bce959c6f0d8e4c
#
_cell.length_a   1.000
_cell.length_b   1.000
_cell.length_c   1.000
_cell.angle_alpha   90.00
_cell.angle_beta   90.00
_cell.angle_gamma   90.00
#
_symmetry.space_group_name_H-M   'P 1'
#
loop_
_entity.id
_entity.type
_entity.pdbx_description
1 polymer ?
#
loop_
_entity_poly.entity_id
_entity_poly.type
_entity_poly.pdbx_seq_one_letter_code
_entity_poly.pdbx_strand_id
1 'polypeptide(L)'
;MPRAPRDRLSELVAAHSAVVANYLRRRLYPLTVADLDDLVEETFLVCWRRLDDLPEGAGELPWVIGVARHVLHNAHRSHRRRRHHEGRVRPTTAHPSAEAEAVADLAVREALDALGEADRELLRLHFWDGVDTEGIAVVLGVSTNAAGTRLSRAKGRFLEVLARVEARTASPSTDRHEVDGRGATRRDG
;
A
#
# COMPACT_ATOMS: atom_id res chain seq x y z
N MET A 1 34.57 20.49 -2.13
CA MET A 1 35.10 19.14 -2.40
C MET A 1 33.92 18.23 -2.66
N PRO A 2 33.83 17.53 -3.80
CA PRO A 2 32.78 16.52 -3.99
C PRO A 2 32.91 15.45 -2.91
N ARG A 3 31.78 15.09 -2.29
CA ARG A 3 31.71 14.03 -1.27
C ARG A 3 32.10 12.69 -1.87
N ALA A 4 32.77 11.84 -1.10
CA ALA A 4 33.08 10.50 -1.58
C ALA A 4 31.79 9.71 -1.83
N PRO A 5 31.70 8.91 -2.89
CA PRO A 5 30.48 8.14 -3.20
C PRO A 5 29.98 7.27 -2.02
N ARG A 6 30.90 6.72 -1.23
CA ARG A 6 30.56 5.91 -0.04
C ARG A 6 29.87 6.73 1.05
N ASP A 7 30.33 7.97 1.28
CA ASP A 7 29.73 8.84 2.30
C ASP A 7 28.30 9.23 1.88
N ARG A 8 28.12 9.54 0.59
CA ARG A 8 26.81 9.88 0.04
C ARG A 8 25.80 8.72 0.15
N LEU A 9 26.24 7.49 -0.11
CA LEU A 9 25.39 6.30 0.10
C LEU A 9 25.06 6.11 1.57
N SER A 10 26.03 6.24 2.47
CA SER A 10 25.81 6.07 3.91
C SER A 10 24.81 7.09 4.44
N GLU A 11 24.90 8.34 4.00
CA GLU A 11 23.94 9.40 4.32
C GLU A 11 22.53 9.04 3.79
N LEU A 12 22.44 8.56 2.54
CA LEU A 12 21.17 8.14 1.92
C LEU A 12 20.51 7.00 2.69
N VAL A 13 21.28 5.99 3.06
CA VAL A 13 20.80 4.84 3.86
C VAL A 13 20.32 5.33 5.23
N ALA A 14 21.12 6.13 5.93
CA ALA A 14 20.77 6.66 7.24
C ALA A 14 19.49 7.50 7.21
N ALA A 15 19.31 8.31 6.16
CA ALA A 15 18.14 9.18 6.03
C ALA A 15 16.86 8.43 5.65
N HIS A 16 16.96 7.38 4.81
CA HIS A 16 15.77 6.84 4.13
C HIS A 16 15.49 5.36 4.39
N SER A 17 16.35 4.59 5.07
CA SER A 17 16.15 3.15 5.28
C SER A 17 14.85 2.80 5.98
N ALA A 18 14.49 3.55 7.02
CA ALA A 18 13.23 3.31 7.75
C ALA A 18 11.99 3.56 6.87
N VAL A 19 12.02 4.63 6.06
CA VAL A 19 10.91 4.96 5.15
C VAL A 19 10.79 3.90 4.06
N VAL A 20 11.93 3.48 3.47
CA VAL A 20 11.97 2.40 2.46
C VAL A 20 11.44 1.08 3.03
N ALA A 21 11.89 0.68 4.23
CA ALA A 21 11.42 -0.53 4.87
C ALA A 21 9.90 -0.48 5.13
N ASN A 22 9.39 0.65 5.59
CA ASN A 22 7.95 0.84 5.81
C ASN A 22 7.15 0.84 4.50
N TYR A 23 7.68 1.49 3.44
CA TYR A 23 7.11 1.47 2.11
C TYR A 23 6.96 0.03 1.59
N LEU A 24 8.03 -0.76 1.65
CA LEU A 24 8.09 -2.15 1.20
C LEU A 24 7.17 -3.04 2.04
N ARG A 25 7.20 -2.92 3.37
CA ARG A 25 6.39 -3.73 4.29
C ARG A 25 4.90 -3.60 4.02
N ARG A 26 4.40 -2.39 3.76
CA ARG A 26 2.98 -2.15 3.45
C ARG A 26 2.53 -2.76 2.11
N ARG A 27 3.47 -3.12 1.24
CA ARG A 27 3.24 -3.62 -0.12
C ARG A 27 3.79 -5.02 -0.35
N LEU A 28 4.24 -5.66 0.71
CA LEU A 28 5.05 -6.89 0.65
C LEU A 28 4.30 -8.07 0.04
N TYR A 29 3.00 -8.20 0.33
CA TYR A 29 2.20 -9.33 -0.18
C TYR A 29 2.25 -9.42 -1.73
N PRO A 30 2.44 -10.61 -2.30
CA PRO A 30 2.43 -11.96 -1.71
C PRO A 30 3.80 -12.49 -1.23
N LEU A 31 4.80 -11.63 -1.09
CA LEU A 31 6.09 -11.96 -0.48
C LEU A 31 5.93 -12.06 1.05
N THR A 32 6.98 -12.50 1.73
CA THR A 32 7.00 -12.70 3.18
C THR A 32 7.87 -11.66 3.87
N VAL A 33 7.75 -11.56 5.20
CA VAL A 33 8.60 -10.68 6.00
C VAL A 33 10.09 -11.06 5.88
N ALA A 34 10.39 -12.34 5.62
CA ALA A 34 11.76 -12.77 5.38
C ALA A 34 12.39 -12.17 4.10
N ASP A 35 11.55 -11.78 3.13
CA ASP A 35 12.04 -11.14 1.90
C ASP A 35 12.29 -9.63 2.08
N LEU A 36 11.88 -9.03 3.22
CA LEU A 36 11.91 -7.58 3.40
C LEU A 36 13.33 -7.02 3.43
N ASP A 37 14.22 -7.64 4.18
CA ASP A 37 15.60 -7.19 4.35
C ASP A 37 16.35 -7.26 3.02
N ASP A 38 16.15 -8.33 2.26
CA ASP A 38 16.71 -8.49 0.90
C ASP A 38 16.23 -7.39 -0.05
N LEU A 39 14.94 -7.02 0.04
CA LEU A 39 14.36 -5.95 -0.79
C LEU A 39 14.91 -4.57 -0.43
N VAL A 40 15.13 -4.30 0.87
CA VAL A 40 15.76 -3.06 1.33
C VAL A 40 17.20 -3.00 0.84
N GLU A 41 17.96 -4.08 1.01
CA GLU A 41 19.34 -4.17 0.54
C GLU A 41 19.44 -3.97 -0.99
N GLU A 42 18.64 -4.71 -1.77
CA GLU A 42 18.60 -4.56 -3.23
C GLU A 42 18.24 -3.14 -3.65
N THR A 43 17.33 -2.47 -2.93
CA THR A 43 16.97 -1.08 -3.19
C THR A 43 18.19 -0.17 -3.09
N PHE A 44 18.97 -0.27 -2.00
CA PHE A 44 20.15 0.57 -1.82
C PHE A 44 21.33 0.15 -2.71
N LEU A 45 21.42 -1.11 -3.11
CA LEU A 45 22.37 -1.55 -4.15
C LEU A 45 22.06 -0.91 -5.51
N VAL A 46 20.79 -0.82 -5.87
CA VAL A 46 20.38 -0.10 -7.10
C VAL A 46 20.66 1.40 -6.96
N CYS A 47 20.37 2.00 -5.81
CA CYS A 47 20.71 3.40 -5.54
C CYS A 47 22.23 3.65 -5.68
N TRP A 48 23.06 2.75 -5.15
CA TRP A 48 24.52 2.82 -5.28
C TRP A 48 24.96 2.83 -6.74
N ARG A 49 24.44 1.92 -7.56
CA ARG A 49 24.78 1.82 -9.00
C ARG A 49 24.33 3.04 -9.80
N ARG A 50 23.39 3.80 -9.28
CA ARG A 50 22.80 4.98 -9.93
C ARG A 50 22.97 6.26 -9.11
N LEU A 51 24.02 6.32 -8.30
CA LEU A 51 24.25 7.44 -7.38
C LEU A 51 24.43 8.77 -8.11
N ASP A 52 24.90 8.73 -9.36
CA ASP A 52 25.06 9.92 -10.21
C ASP A 52 23.69 10.47 -10.70
N ASP A 53 22.65 9.65 -10.71
CA ASP A 53 21.27 10.06 -11.06
C ASP A 53 20.50 10.60 -9.85
N LEU A 54 21.07 10.53 -8.63
CA LEU A 54 20.40 10.93 -7.41
C LEU A 54 20.18 12.44 -7.39
N PRO A 55 18.93 12.92 -7.38
CA PRO A 55 18.65 14.34 -7.25
C PRO A 55 19.07 14.85 -5.85
N GLU A 56 19.27 16.16 -5.73
CA GLU A 56 19.61 16.78 -4.45
C GLU A 56 18.35 17.24 -3.71
N GLY A 57 18.44 17.27 -2.38
CA GLY A 57 17.40 17.85 -1.51
C GLY A 57 16.06 17.11 -1.56
N ALA A 58 14.96 17.83 -1.76
CA ALA A 58 13.60 17.27 -1.70
C ALA A 58 13.31 16.16 -2.72
N GLY A 59 14.14 16.04 -3.77
CA GLY A 59 14.02 14.99 -4.79
C GLY A 59 14.56 13.62 -4.36
N GLU A 60 15.38 13.54 -3.30
CA GLU A 60 16.04 12.30 -2.88
C GLU A 60 15.03 11.21 -2.49
N LEU A 61 14.14 11.50 -1.54
CA LEU A 61 13.16 10.52 -1.04
C LEU A 61 12.25 9.98 -2.16
N PRO A 62 11.58 10.83 -2.99
CA PRO A 62 10.79 10.34 -4.11
C PRO A 62 11.57 9.45 -5.07
N TRP A 63 12.83 9.79 -5.34
CA TRP A 63 13.68 8.99 -6.21
C TRP A 63 13.98 7.62 -5.62
N VAL A 64 14.37 7.55 -4.32
CA VAL A 64 14.62 6.29 -3.60
C VAL A 64 13.35 5.43 -3.54
N ILE A 65 12.19 6.02 -3.27
CA ILE A 65 10.90 5.30 -3.30
C ILE A 65 10.58 4.77 -4.72
N GLY A 66 10.91 5.53 -5.76
CA GLY A 66 10.82 5.06 -7.14
C GLY A 66 11.67 3.83 -7.42
N VAL A 67 12.90 3.79 -6.89
CA VAL A 67 13.79 2.62 -6.95
C VAL A 67 13.20 1.45 -6.17
N ALA A 68 12.76 1.65 -4.93
CA ALA A 68 12.13 0.62 -4.09
C ALA A 68 10.89 0.01 -4.78
N ARG A 69 10.06 0.85 -5.40
CA ARG A 69 8.90 0.43 -6.18
C ARG A 69 9.30 -0.49 -7.33
N HIS A 70 10.36 -0.16 -8.04
CA HIS A 70 10.87 -0.97 -9.15
C HIS A 70 11.38 -2.33 -8.67
N VAL A 71 12.17 -2.35 -7.60
CA VAL A 71 12.68 -3.58 -6.96
C VAL A 71 11.54 -4.48 -6.53
N LEU A 72 10.55 -3.95 -5.81
CA LEU A 72 9.37 -4.69 -5.36
C LEU A 72 8.56 -5.26 -6.53
N HIS A 73 8.35 -4.46 -7.59
CA HIS A 73 7.64 -4.93 -8.78
C HIS A 73 8.35 -6.13 -9.45
N ASN A 74 9.68 -6.08 -9.53
CA ASN A 74 10.48 -7.18 -10.07
C ASN A 74 10.40 -8.43 -9.18
N ALA A 75 10.44 -8.27 -7.87
CA ALA A 75 10.27 -9.37 -6.91
C ALA A 75 8.89 -10.02 -7.03
N HIS A 76 7.83 -9.23 -7.11
CA HIS A 76 6.47 -9.73 -7.35
C HIS A 76 6.33 -10.48 -8.68
N ARG A 77 6.95 -9.98 -9.76
CA ARG A 77 6.97 -10.68 -11.05
C ARG A 77 7.71 -12.02 -10.95
N SER A 78 8.85 -12.06 -10.26
CA SER A 78 9.64 -13.27 -10.06
C SER A 78 8.89 -14.28 -9.21
N HIS A 79 8.23 -13.85 -8.13
CA HIS A 79 7.38 -14.69 -7.28
C HIS A 79 6.21 -15.29 -8.09
N ARG A 80 5.51 -14.51 -8.91
CA ARG A 80 4.42 -14.99 -9.77
C ARG A 80 4.91 -16.02 -10.77
N ARG A 81 6.08 -15.82 -11.40
CA ARG A 81 6.66 -16.81 -12.33
C ARG A 81 6.97 -18.13 -11.63
N ARG A 82 7.61 -18.10 -10.44
CA ARG A 82 7.89 -19.30 -9.65
C ARG A 82 6.61 -20.07 -9.32
N ARG A 83 5.59 -19.39 -8.82
CA ARG A 83 4.29 -20.01 -8.50
C ARG A 83 3.57 -20.60 -9.71
N HIS A 84 3.71 -20.00 -10.87
CA HIS A 84 3.13 -20.53 -12.10
C HIS A 84 3.80 -21.85 -12.51
N HIS A 85 5.12 -21.95 -12.36
CA HIS A 85 5.86 -23.21 -12.61
C HIS A 85 5.53 -24.31 -11.60
N GLU A 86 5.15 -23.96 -10.36
CA GLU A 86 4.77 -24.91 -9.31
C GLU A 86 3.29 -25.38 -9.40
N GLY A 87 2.55 -24.98 -10.42
CA GLY A 87 1.14 -25.39 -10.64
C GLY A 87 0.15 -24.87 -9.59
N ARG A 88 0.54 -23.93 -8.74
CA ARG A 88 -0.31 -23.34 -7.70
C ARG A 88 -0.95 -22.06 -8.18
N VAL A 89 -1.99 -22.17 -8.99
CA VAL A 89 -2.80 -21.02 -9.40
C VAL A 89 -3.97 -20.85 -8.41
N ARG A 90 -3.84 -19.97 -7.45
CA ARG A 90 -4.97 -19.30 -6.80
C ARG A 90 -4.62 -17.82 -6.66
N PRO A 91 -5.38 -16.90 -7.27
CA PRO A 91 -5.28 -15.48 -6.94
C PRO A 91 -5.89 -15.30 -5.55
N THR A 92 -5.05 -15.11 -4.55
CA THR A 92 -5.51 -14.74 -3.22
C THR A 92 -5.34 -13.23 -3.11
N THR A 93 -6.45 -12.52 -3.15
CA THR A 93 -6.53 -11.08 -2.87
C THR A 93 -6.59 -10.81 -1.36
N ALA A 94 -5.77 -11.48 -0.57
CA ALA A 94 -5.64 -11.19 0.84
C ALA A 94 -4.43 -10.30 1.05
N HIS A 95 -4.64 -9.06 1.43
CA HIS A 95 -3.61 -8.17 1.94
C HIS A 95 -3.53 -8.36 3.46
N PRO A 96 -2.52 -9.03 4.01
CA PRO A 96 -2.25 -8.94 5.44
C PRO A 96 -1.47 -7.64 5.69
N SER A 97 -2.16 -6.58 5.96
CA SER A 97 -1.59 -5.34 6.49
C SER A 97 -2.10 -5.14 7.92
N ALA A 98 -2.00 -6.17 8.76
CA ALA A 98 -2.82 -6.21 9.97
C ALA A 98 -2.10 -5.86 11.28
N GLU A 99 -0.78 -5.66 11.33
CA GLU A 99 -0.12 -5.57 12.64
C GLU A 99 0.62 -4.26 12.95
N ALA A 100 0.77 -3.33 12.00
CA ALA A 100 1.53 -2.11 12.25
C ALA A 100 0.68 -0.84 12.46
N GLU A 101 -0.64 -0.89 12.26
CA GLU A 101 -1.52 0.28 12.36
C GLU A 101 -2.71 0.03 13.30
N ALA A 102 -2.40 -0.17 14.58
CA ALA A 102 -3.40 -0.41 15.63
C ALA A 102 -4.36 0.77 15.89
N VAL A 103 -4.35 1.82 15.09
CA VAL A 103 -5.20 3.03 15.26
C VAL A 103 -5.92 3.45 13.98
N ALA A 104 -5.68 2.79 12.86
CA ALA A 104 -6.50 3.10 11.69
C ALA A 104 -7.91 2.55 11.89
N ASP A 105 -8.90 3.45 11.88
CA ASP A 105 -10.31 3.10 11.88
C ASP A 105 -10.57 1.95 10.88
N LEU A 106 -11.23 0.91 11.32
CA LEU A 106 -11.57 -0.27 10.49
C LEU A 106 -12.27 0.17 9.19
N ALA A 107 -13.07 1.22 9.25
CA ALA A 107 -13.74 1.81 8.10
C ALA A 107 -12.76 2.37 7.07
N VAL A 108 -11.69 3.06 7.52
CA VAL A 108 -10.62 3.58 6.65
C VAL A 108 -9.90 2.43 5.94
N ARG A 109 -9.58 1.37 6.67
CA ARG A 109 -8.91 0.19 6.11
C ARG A 109 -9.80 -0.49 5.06
N GLU A 110 -11.06 -0.74 5.41
CA GLU A 110 -12.02 -1.33 4.49
C GLU A 110 -12.24 -0.47 3.24
N ALA A 111 -12.34 0.85 3.41
CA ALA A 111 -12.45 1.78 2.30
C ALA A 111 -11.22 1.75 1.37
N LEU A 112 -10.01 1.69 1.94
CA LEU A 112 -8.78 1.55 1.16
C LEU A 112 -8.73 0.22 0.40
N ASP A 113 -9.15 -0.88 1.04
CA ASP A 113 -9.12 -2.21 0.42
C ASP A 113 -10.15 -2.36 -0.71
N ALA A 114 -11.23 -1.59 -0.65
CA ALA A 114 -12.24 -1.53 -1.71
C ALA A 114 -11.81 -0.69 -2.93
N LEU A 115 -10.74 0.12 -2.82
CA LEU A 115 -10.22 0.87 -3.95
C LEU A 115 -9.41 -0.01 -4.91
N GLY A 116 -9.35 0.42 -6.18
CA GLY A 116 -8.39 -0.12 -7.15
C GLY A 116 -6.94 0.11 -6.69
N GLU A 117 -6.03 -0.80 -7.06
CA GLU A 117 -4.62 -0.77 -6.63
C GLU A 117 -3.93 0.58 -6.95
N ALA A 118 -4.20 1.16 -8.12
CA ALA A 118 -3.60 2.44 -8.53
C ALA A 118 -4.01 3.61 -7.62
N ASP A 119 -5.29 3.67 -7.21
CA ASP A 119 -5.78 4.71 -6.31
C ASP A 119 -5.27 4.52 -4.89
N ARG A 120 -5.27 3.28 -4.43
CA ARG A 120 -4.71 2.89 -3.12
C ARG A 120 -3.23 3.26 -3.03
N GLU A 121 -2.46 3.00 -4.09
CA GLU A 121 -1.04 3.36 -4.15
C GLU A 121 -0.84 4.87 -4.07
N LEU A 122 -1.60 5.67 -4.81
CA LEU A 122 -1.54 7.13 -4.75
C LEU A 122 -1.80 7.68 -3.34
N LEU A 123 -2.83 7.14 -2.68
CA LEU A 123 -3.17 7.55 -1.32
C LEU A 123 -2.10 7.15 -0.32
N ARG A 124 -1.55 5.93 -0.44
CA ARG A 124 -0.45 5.47 0.44
C ARG A 124 0.80 6.31 0.28
N LEU A 125 1.23 6.61 -0.94
CA LEU A 125 2.37 7.49 -1.20
C LEU A 125 2.19 8.86 -0.53
N HIS A 126 0.99 9.43 -0.65
CA HIS A 126 0.71 10.77 -0.12
C HIS A 126 0.58 10.81 1.41
N PHE A 127 -0.25 9.93 1.99
CA PHE A 127 -0.62 10.02 3.40
C PHE A 127 0.30 9.24 4.34
N TRP A 128 0.89 8.15 3.89
CA TRP A 128 1.72 7.28 4.74
C TRP A 128 3.21 7.37 4.44
N ASP A 129 3.58 7.57 3.17
CA ASP A 129 4.98 7.67 2.80
C ASP A 129 5.46 9.14 2.75
N GLY A 130 4.56 10.12 2.97
CA GLY A 130 4.88 11.54 3.04
C GLY A 130 5.33 12.15 1.71
N VAL A 131 4.98 11.51 0.59
CA VAL A 131 5.39 11.97 -0.74
C VAL A 131 4.38 13.01 -1.24
N ASP A 132 4.88 14.19 -1.58
CA ASP A 132 4.06 15.25 -2.16
C ASP A 132 3.69 14.97 -3.64
N THR A 133 2.91 15.85 -4.24
CA THR A 133 2.44 15.64 -5.62
C THR A 133 3.57 15.62 -6.65
N GLU A 134 4.63 16.39 -6.45
CA GLU A 134 5.82 16.40 -7.32
C GLU A 134 6.59 15.10 -7.17
N GLY A 135 6.80 14.65 -5.94
CA GLY A 135 7.41 13.38 -5.63
C GLY A 135 6.61 12.19 -6.19
N ILE A 136 5.28 12.21 -6.08
CA ILE A 136 4.43 11.19 -6.70
C ILE A 136 4.63 11.15 -8.22
N ALA A 137 4.77 12.29 -8.87
CA ALA A 137 5.07 12.35 -10.30
C ALA A 137 6.39 11.64 -10.64
N VAL A 138 7.42 11.86 -9.83
CA VAL A 138 8.72 11.17 -9.94
C VAL A 138 8.57 9.66 -9.74
N VAL A 139 7.93 9.24 -8.64
CA VAL A 139 7.73 7.81 -8.29
C VAL A 139 6.98 7.06 -9.39
N LEU A 140 5.99 7.70 -10.01
CA LEU A 140 5.13 7.06 -11.01
C LEU A 140 5.60 7.28 -12.45
N GLY A 141 6.60 8.14 -12.69
CA GLY A 141 7.08 8.47 -14.03
C GLY A 141 6.04 9.22 -14.87
N VAL A 142 5.29 10.14 -14.28
CA VAL A 142 4.23 10.93 -14.93
C VAL A 142 4.48 12.43 -14.71
N SER A 143 3.73 13.30 -15.43
CA SER A 143 3.80 14.74 -15.15
C SER A 143 3.15 15.09 -13.79
N THR A 144 3.61 16.18 -13.15
CA THR A 144 3.05 16.69 -11.89
C THR A 144 1.55 16.97 -11.99
N ASN A 145 1.10 17.52 -13.12
CA ASN A 145 -0.32 17.75 -13.38
C ASN A 145 -1.12 16.44 -13.44
N ALA A 146 -0.56 15.40 -14.09
CA ALA A 146 -1.20 14.07 -14.13
C ALA A 146 -1.23 13.43 -12.74
N ALA A 147 -0.17 13.56 -11.95
CA ALA A 147 -0.13 13.08 -10.58
C ALA A 147 -1.18 13.78 -9.71
N GLY A 148 -1.27 15.10 -9.75
CA GLY A 148 -2.25 15.89 -9.02
C GLY A 148 -3.70 15.54 -9.38
N THR A 149 -4.00 15.41 -10.67
CA THR A 149 -5.33 15.02 -11.13
C THR A 149 -5.71 13.61 -10.68
N ARG A 150 -4.78 12.65 -10.77
CA ARG A 150 -5.00 11.26 -10.30
C ARG A 150 -5.19 11.20 -8.79
N LEU A 151 -4.36 11.92 -8.02
CA LEU A 151 -4.46 11.98 -6.57
C LEU A 151 -5.80 12.59 -6.12
N SER A 152 -6.24 13.68 -6.74
CA SER A 152 -7.53 14.30 -6.45
C SER A 152 -8.71 13.33 -6.70
N ARG A 153 -8.69 12.62 -7.83
CA ARG A 153 -9.70 11.61 -8.14
C ARG A 153 -9.67 10.41 -7.18
N ALA A 154 -8.48 9.96 -6.79
CA ALA A 154 -8.33 8.89 -5.80
C ALA A 154 -8.90 9.30 -4.44
N LYS A 155 -8.63 10.54 -3.98
CA LYS A 155 -9.22 11.11 -2.76
C LYS A 155 -10.76 11.15 -2.84
N GLY A 156 -11.34 11.59 -3.95
CA GLY A 156 -12.79 11.62 -4.14
C GLY A 156 -13.40 10.22 -4.03
N ARG A 157 -12.86 9.24 -4.76
CA ARG A 157 -13.32 7.84 -4.70
C ARG A 157 -13.18 7.23 -3.31
N PHE A 158 -12.09 7.54 -2.60
CA PHE A 158 -11.92 7.09 -1.23
C PHE A 158 -13.00 7.61 -0.30
N LEU A 159 -13.31 8.91 -0.36
CA LEU A 159 -14.36 9.51 0.47
C LEU A 159 -15.74 8.92 0.18
N GLU A 160 -16.05 8.65 -1.09
CA GLU A 160 -17.31 7.99 -1.49
C GLU A 160 -17.42 6.56 -0.94
N VAL A 161 -16.30 5.81 -0.95
CA VAL A 161 -16.27 4.45 -0.40
C VAL A 161 -16.36 4.48 1.10
N LEU A 162 -15.62 5.37 1.76
CA LEU A 162 -15.62 5.54 3.22
C LEU A 162 -17.02 5.85 3.73
N ALA A 163 -17.72 6.81 3.12
CA ALA A 163 -19.08 7.16 3.49
C ALA A 163 -20.05 5.96 3.38
N ARG A 164 -19.87 5.10 2.36
CA ARG A 164 -20.67 3.86 2.22
C ARG A 164 -20.37 2.82 3.30
N VAL A 165 -19.09 2.68 3.67
CA VAL A 165 -18.67 1.78 4.75
C VAL A 165 -19.24 2.24 6.08
N GLU A 166 -19.11 3.54 6.41
CA GLU A 166 -19.65 4.14 7.64
C GLU A 166 -21.17 4.02 7.72
N ALA A 167 -21.90 4.30 6.62
CA ALA A 167 -23.35 4.14 6.59
C ALA A 167 -23.81 2.69 6.85
N ARG A 168 -23.04 1.70 6.35
CA ARG A 168 -23.32 0.28 6.60
C ARG A 168 -23.07 -0.11 8.06
N THR A 169 -22.01 0.41 8.68
CA THR A 169 -21.71 0.13 10.10
C THR A 169 -22.65 0.86 11.06
N ALA A 170 -23.19 2.01 10.65
CA ALA A 170 -24.14 2.79 11.42
C ALA A 170 -25.57 2.22 11.38
N SER A 171 -25.90 1.34 10.41
CA SER A 171 -27.21 0.68 10.34
C SER A 171 -27.16 -0.67 11.08
N PRO A 172 -27.65 -0.76 12.33
CA PRO A 172 -27.72 -2.04 13.03
C PRO A 172 -28.68 -2.94 12.26
N SER A 173 -28.28 -4.17 11.97
CA SER A 173 -29.16 -5.23 11.43
C SER A 173 -30.38 -5.38 12.28
N THR A 174 -31.48 -4.83 11.81
CA THR A 174 -32.82 -5.13 12.37
C THR A 174 -33.23 -6.48 11.80
N ASP A 175 -32.52 -7.51 12.16
CA ASP A 175 -32.99 -8.88 11.98
C ASP A 175 -33.84 -9.20 13.21
N ARG A 176 -35.09 -8.72 13.18
CA ARG A 176 -36.13 -9.17 14.09
C ARG A 176 -36.45 -10.60 13.68
N HIS A 177 -35.95 -11.51 14.45
CA HIS A 177 -36.44 -12.86 14.54
C HIS A 177 -37.93 -12.77 14.99
N GLU A 178 -38.80 -12.71 14.01
CA GLU A 178 -40.25 -12.81 14.22
C GLU A 178 -40.55 -14.26 14.61
N VAL A 179 -40.51 -14.49 15.91
CA VAL A 179 -40.99 -15.74 16.51
C VAL A 179 -42.50 -15.75 16.33
N ASP A 180 -42.96 -16.44 15.25
CA ASP A 180 -44.37 -16.74 15.03
C ASP A 180 -44.86 -17.71 16.11
N GLY A 181 -45.41 -17.13 17.17
CA GLY A 181 -46.13 -17.81 18.23
C GLY A 181 -47.56 -18.14 17.79
N ARG A 182 -47.78 -19.24 17.05
CA ARG A 182 -49.13 -19.77 16.87
C ARG A 182 -49.39 -20.89 17.82
N GLY A 183 -50.26 -20.50 18.74
CA GLY A 183 -50.87 -21.22 19.82
C GLY A 183 -51.45 -22.59 19.46
N ALA A 184 -51.17 -23.52 20.33
CA ALA A 184 -51.88 -24.74 20.49
C ALA A 184 -53.23 -24.47 21.16
N THR A 185 -54.32 -24.55 20.43
CA THR A 185 -55.62 -24.72 21.01
C THR A 185 -55.91 -26.21 21.16
N ARG A 186 -55.88 -26.64 22.42
CA ARG A 186 -56.54 -27.86 22.86
C ARG A 186 -58.08 -27.71 22.67
N ARG A 187 -58.71 -28.76 22.16
CA ARG A 187 -60.09 -29.08 22.45
C ARG A 187 -60.19 -30.55 22.82
N ASP A 188 -60.69 -30.72 24.02
CA ASP A 188 -61.19 -31.95 24.54
C ASP A 188 -62.49 -32.38 23.81
N GLY A 189 -62.69 -33.70 23.72
CA GLY A 189 -63.91 -34.37 23.29
C GLY A 189 -63.70 -35.86 23.29
#